data_1c9ac00cd61152592b2f0a43db77d8d9
#
_entry.id   1c9ac00cd61152592b2f0a43db77d8d9
#
_cell.length_a   1.000
_cell.length_b   1.000
_cell.length_c   1.000
_cell.angle_alpha   90.00
_cell.angle_beta   90.00
_cell.angle_gamma   90.00
#
_symmetry.space_group_name_H-M   'P 1'
#
loop_
_entity.id
_entity.type
_entity.pdbx_description
1 polymer ?
#
loop_
_entity_poly.entity_id
_entity_poly.type
_entity_poly.pdbx_seq_one_letter_code
_entity_poly.pdbx_strand_id
1 'polypeptide(L)'
;MANKVKSLLGGPGFYAVLALCVLAVGVGGYFLLFGEPAQTEAPTGPDTAASAPVEDLPEHEPVVETVPPEEPEEETEPVVMPEVTIPVDDTPVVAEEPHVVVLPIQGEVLTAFSVDQLLYNETLDDWRTHDGVDIAAAEGDAVLAACAGTVSSITDDPLMGTTVVIQHSGGYETTYANLQAEPAVETGDTVSAGQTIGAVGTTAAAEAAQGAHLHF
;
A
#
# COMPACT_ATOMS: atom_id res chain seq x y z
N MET A 1 51.83 -17.45 -8.18
CA MET A 1 50.70 -16.81 -8.92
C MET A 1 50.70 -15.27 -8.83
N ALA A 2 51.53 -14.64 -8.02
CA ALA A 2 51.52 -13.18 -7.79
C ALA A 2 52.11 -12.30 -8.93
N ASN A 3 52.85 -12.89 -9.88
CA ASN A 3 53.53 -12.12 -10.93
C ASN A 3 52.67 -11.83 -12.22
N LYS A 4 51.51 -12.49 -12.38
CA LYS A 4 50.63 -12.23 -13.54
C LYS A 4 49.72 -11.02 -13.36
N VAL A 5 49.45 -10.60 -12.12
CA VAL A 5 48.56 -9.46 -11.84
C VAL A 5 49.27 -8.13 -12.07
N LYS A 6 50.60 -8.05 -11.82
CA LYS A 6 51.38 -6.83 -12.03
C LYS A 6 51.56 -6.44 -13.52
N SER A 7 51.41 -7.37 -14.46
CA SER A 7 51.54 -7.07 -15.88
C SER A 7 50.23 -6.57 -16.49
N LEU A 8 49.09 -6.73 -15.82
CA LEU A 8 47.77 -6.29 -16.28
C LEU A 8 47.52 -4.80 -15.97
N LEU A 9 48.14 -4.27 -14.89
CA LEU A 9 47.92 -2.90 -14.41
C LEU A 9 48.94 -1.85 -14.93
N GLY A 10 49.90 -2.21 -15.76
CA GLY A 10 50.93 -1.29 -16.23
C GLY A 10 51.31 -1.40 -17.71
N GLY A 11 50.63 -2.16 -18.51
CA GLY A 11 50.91 -2.35 -19.93
C GLY A 11 50.24 -1.27 -20.82
N PRO A 12 50.76 -1.03 -22.05
CA PRO A 12 50.16 -0.06 -22.96
C PRO A 12 48.69 -0.34 -23.27
N GLY A 13 48.24 -1.57 -23.16
CA GLY A 13 46.80 -1.97 -23.28
C GLY A 13 45.92 -1.40 -22.19
N PHE A 14 46.42 -1.29 -20.95
CA PHE A 14 45.69 -0.70 -19.84
C PHE A 14 45.38 0.79 -20.08
N TYR A 15 46.35 1.57 -20.55
CA TYR A 15 46.12 2.96 -20.85
C TYR A 15 45.22 3.18 -22.05
N ALA A 16 45.21 2.28 -23.03
CA ALA A 16 44.29 2.34 -24.15
C ALA A 16 42.83 2.11 -23.73
N VAL A 17 42.61 1.14 -22.84
CA VAL A 17 41.24 0.89 -22.26
C VAL A 17 40.81 2.02 -21.37
N LEU A 18 41.75 2.57 -20.55
CA LEU A 18 41.43 3.71 -19.69
C LEU A 18 41.05 4.95 -20.51
N ALA A 19 41.77 5.23 -21.59
CA ALA A 19 41.48 6.34 -22.50
C ALA A 19 40.10 6.17 -23.19
N LEU A 20 39.76 4.94 -23.59
CA LEU A 20 38.44 4.62 -24.15
C LEU A 20 37.30 4.83 -23.15
N CYS A 21 37.50 4.43 -21.88
CA CYS A 21 36.52 4.66 -20.83
C CYS A 21 36.32 6.17 -20.55
N VAL A 22 37.41 6.94 -20.49
CA VAL A 22 37.33 8.41 -20.29
C VAL A 22 36.61 9.07 -21.44
N LEU A 23 36.88 8.64 -22.70
CA LEU A 23 36.17 9.14 -23.88
C LEU A 23 34.68 8.80 -23.85
N ALA A 24 34.32 7.57 -23.47
CA ALA A 24 32.92 7.15 -23.38
C ALA A 24 32.15 7.93 -22.30
N VAL A 25 32.78 8.16 -21.13
CA VAL A 25 32.19 8.98 -20.05
C VAL A 25 32.10 10.45 -20.48
N GLY A 26 33.11 10.97 -21.17
CA GLY A 26 33.10 12.35 -21.65
C GLY A 26 32.00 12.59 -22.70
N VAL A 27 31.85 11.68 -23.66
CA VAL A 27 30.78 11.77 -24.68
C VAL A 27 29.40 11.59 -24.05
N GLY A 28 29.23 10.61 -23.17
CA GLY A 28 27.98 10.40 -22.46
C GLY A 28 27.58 11.58 -21.58
N GLY A 29 28.53 12.15 -20.84
CA GLY A 29 28.33 13.35 -20.03
C GLY A 29 28.00 14.58 -20.87
N TYR A 30 28.63 14.73 -22.05
CA TYR A 30 28.31 15.82 -22.97
C TYR A 30 26.86 15.74 -23.48
N PHE A 31 26.38 14.54 -23.86
CA PHE A 31 24.99 14.36 -24.30
C PHE A 31 23.98 14.57 -23.19
N LEU A 32 24.32 14.24 -21.93
CA LEU A 32 23.44 14.50 -20.77
C LEU A 32 23.34 15.99 -20.41
N LEU A 33 24.43 16.77 -20.66
CA LEU A 33 24.45 18.17 -20.27
C LEU A 33 24.02 19.11 -21.42
N PHE A 34 24.17 18.69 -22.67
CA PHE A 34 23.97 19.54 -23.86
C PHE A 34 23.09 18.91 -24.95
N GLY A 35 22.65 17.66 -24.77
CA GLY A 35 21.69 16.99 -25.66
C GLY A 35 20.31 17.62 -25.50
N GLU A 36 19.77 18.19 -26.58
CA GLU A 36 18.38 18.61 -26.63
C GLU A 36 17.47 17.38 -26.43
N PRO A 37 16.40 17.47 -25.59
CA PRO A 37 15.46 16.37 -25.45
C PRO A 37 14.78 16.12 -26.78
N ALA A 38 14.90 14.90 -27.28
CA ALA A 38 14.14 14.45 -28.45
C ALA A 38 12.65 14.65 -28.19
N GLN A 39 12.05 15.57 -28.94
CA GLN A 39 10.60 15.78 -28.91
C GLN A 39 9.94 14.53 -29.51
N THR A 40 9.31 13.72 -28.65
CA THR A 40 8.42 12.66 -29.08
C THR A 40 7.14 13.33 -29.56
N GLU A 41 6.99 13.46 -30.89
CA GLU A 41 5.72 13.86 -31.49
C GLU A 41 4.63 12.85 -31.12
N ALA A 42 3.61 13.33 -30.42
CA ALA A 42 2.41 12.57 -30.16
C ALA A 42 1.66 12.35 -31.50
N PRO A 43 1.15 11.13 -31.79
CA PRO A 43 0.33 10.92 -32.97
C PRO A 43 -1.03 11.61 -32.78
N THR A 44 -1.26 12.64 -33.59
CA THR A 44 -2.59 13.22 -33.83
C THR A 44 -3.47 12.18 -34.54
N GLY A 45 -4.36 11.55 -33.79
CA GLY A 45 -5.46 10.76 -34.36
C GLY A 45 -6.66 11.66 -34.65
N PRO A 46 -7.44 11.38 -35.69
CA PRO A 46 -8.52 12.26 -36.12
C PRO A 46 -9.76 12.18 -35.23
N ASP A 47 -10.33 13.36 -34.95
CA ASP A 47 -11.69 13.56 -34.49
C ASP A 47 -12.69 12.72 -35.28
N THR A 48 -13.43 11.88 -34.59
CA THR A 48 -14.71 11.38 -35.11
C THR A 48 -15.71 11.43 -33.96
N ALA A 49 -16.46 12.53 -33.94
CA ALA A 49 -17.70 12.61 -33.19
C ALA A 49 -18.73 11.63 -33.83
N ALA A 50 -19.10 10.61 -33.05
CA ALA A 50 -20.30 9.81 -33.35
C ALA A 50 -21.15 9.79 -32.09
N SER A 51 -22.22 10.59 -32.14
CA SER A 51 -23.39 10.49 -31.27
C SER A 51 -23.98 9.09 -31.38
N ALA A 52 -24.03 8.33 -30.29
CA ALA A 52 -24.87 7.16 -30.15
C ALA A 52 -26.18 7.55 -29.46
N PRO A 53 -27.35 7.03 -29.94
CA PRO A 53 -28.64 7.36 -29.36
C PRO A 53 -28.84 6.69 -28.01
N VAL A 54 -29.49 7.43 -27.11
CA VAL A 54 -29.97 6.95 -25.81
C VAL A 54 -31.08 5.94 -26.06
N GLU A 55 -30.88 4.70 -25.72
CA GLU A 55 -31.92 3.66 -25.73
C GLU A 55 -32.66 3.71 -24.39
N ASP A 56 -33.99 3.86 -24.58
CA ASP A 56 -35.05 3.98 -23.60
C ASP A 56 -35.07 2.76 -22.65
N LEU A 57 -34.96 2.98 -21.34
CA LEU A 57 -35.17 1.95 -20.31
C LEU A 57 -36.68 1.83 -20.07
N PRO A 58 -37.27 0.63 -20.09
CA PRO A 58 -38.67 0.45 -19.76
C PRO A 58 -38.91 0.69 -18.26
N GLU A 59 -39.88 1.55 -18.02
CA GLU A 59 -40.50 1.87 -16.75
C GLU A 59 -41.12 0.62 -16.11
N HIS A 60 -40.62 0.17 -14.97
CA HIS A 60 -41.24 -0.90 -14.18
C HIS A 60 -42.38 -0.32 -13.34
N GLU A 61 -43.60 -0.68 -13.72
CA GLU A 61 -44.80 -0.48 -12.92
C GLU A 61 -44.71 -1.29 -11.60
N PRO A 62 -45.23 -0.76 -10.47
CA PRO A 62 -45.26 -1.47 -9.21
C PRO A 62 -46.34 -2.56 -9.23
N VAL A 63 -45.91 -3.81 -9.09
CA VAL A 63 -46.81 -4.94 -8.88
C VAL A 63 -47.35 -4.85 -7.46
N VAL A 64 -48.62 -4.61 -7.33
CA VAL A 64 -49.38 -4.72 -6.08
C VAL A 64 -49.62 -6.19 -5.79
N GLU A 65 -48.93 -6.74 -4.82
CA GLU A 65 -49.13 -8.10 -4.30
C GLU A 65 -50.32 -8.11 -3.36
N THR A 66 -51.42 -8.72 -3.82
CA THR A 66 -52.65 -8.96 -3.04
C THR A 66 -52.43 -10.06 -2.02
N VAL A 67 -52.66 -9.73 -0.76
CA VAL A 67 -52.68 -10.63 0.38
C VAL A 67 -53.84 -11.61 0.27
N PRO A 68 -53.61 -12.95 0.42
CA PRO A 68 -54.69 -13.92 0.55
C PRO A 68 -55.33 -13.88 1.93
N PRO A 69 -56.60 -14.30 2.10
CA PRO A 69 -57.37 -14.21 3.36
C PRO A 69 -56.89 -15.21 4.40
N GLU A 70 -56.98 -14.77 5.66
CA GLU A 70 -56.77 -15.55 6.88
C GLU A 70 -57.62 -16.82 6.93
N GLU A 71 -56.98 -17.95 7.18
CA GLU A 71 -57.59 -19.20 7.57
C GLU A 71 -57.62 -19.33 9.12
N PRO A 72 -58.66 -19.92 9.72
CA PRO A 72 -58.97 -19.72 11.13
C PRO A 72 -58.00 -20.43 12.10
N GLU A 73 -57.82 -19.76 13.23
CA GLU A 73 -57.03 -20.20 14.39
C GLU A 73 -57.44 -21.58 14.88
N GLU A 74 -56.54 -22.53 14.83
CA GLU A 74 -56.65 -23.81 15.54
C GLU A 74 -56.07 -23.61 16.95
N GLU A 75 -56.95 -23.76 17.95
CA GLU A 75 -56.70 -23.66 19.39
C GLU A 75 -55.73 -24.78 19.83
N THR A 76 -54.43 -24.48 19.94
CA THR A 76 -53.46 -25.44 20.44
C THR A 76 -53.29 -25.29 21.94
N GLU A 77 -53.51 -26.40 22.66
CA GLU A 77 -53.32 -26.56 24.09
C GLU A 77 -51.88 -26.14 24.53
N PRO A 78 -51.68 -25.64 25.77
CA PRO A 78 -50.39 -25.20 26.25
C PRO A 78 -49.43 -26.37 26.40
N VAL A 79 -48.44 -26.44 25.51
CA VAL A 79 -47.30 -27.34 25.66
C VAL A 79 -46.41 -26.80 26.77
N VAL A 80 -46.40 -27.51 27.92
CA VAL A 80 -45.48 -27.25 29.02
C VAL A 80 -44.06 -27.61 28.53
N MET A 81 -43.32 -26.62 28.13
CA MET A 81 -41.89 -26.79 27.82
C MET A 81 -41.10 -27.03 29.12
N PRO A 82 -40.19 -28.01 29.18
CA PRO A 82 -39.30 -28.15 30.32
C PRO A 82 -38.40 -26.89 30.38
N GLU A 83 -38.32 -26.32 31.57
CA GLU A 83 -37.43 -25.18 31.89
C GLU A 83 -35.98 -25.62 31.71
N VAL A 84 -35.41 -25.31 30.53
CA VAL A 84 -33.98 -25.46 30.26
C VAL A 84 -33.28 -24.31 30.95
N THR A 85 -32.78 -24.53 32.16
CA THR A 85 -31.83 -23.63 32.81
C THR A 85 -30.50 -23.70 32.04
N ILE A 86 -30.33 -22.78 31.13
CA ILE A 86 -29.02 -22.52 30.51
C ILE A 86 -28.17 -21.85 31.61
N PRO A 87 -26.99 -22.40 31.97
CA PRO A 87 -26.11 -21.70 32.87
C PRO A 87 -25.75 -20.36 32.24
N VAL A 88 -26.18 -19.28 32.88
CA VAL A 88 -25.75 -17.92 32.48
C VAL A 88 -24.30 -17.83 32.89
N ASP A 89 -23.44 -17.76 31.89
CA ASP A 89 -22.03 -17.43 32.09
C ASP A 89 -21.95 -15.93 32.44
N ASP A 90 -21.83 -15.66 33.76
CA ASP A 90 -21.70 -14.30 34.31
C ASP A 90 -20.31 -13.70 34.07
N THR A 91 -19.51 -14.24 33.13
CA THR A 91 -18.29 -13.52 32.68
C THR A 91 -18.71 -12.20 32.10
N PRO A 92 -18.18 -11.07 32.62
CA PRO A 92 -18.49 -9.76 32.03
C PRO A 92 -18.01 -9.77 30.58
N VAL A 93 -18.97 -9.73 29.66
CA VAL A 93 -18.67 -9.40 28.26
C VAL A 93 -18.18 -7.98 28.31
N VAL A 94 -16.86 -7.82 28.28
CA VAL A 94 -16.24 -6.52 28.03
C VAL A 94 -16.73 -6.14 26.65
N ALA A 95 -17.66 -5.19 26.58
CA ALA A 95 -18.09 -4.64 25.31
C ALA A 95 -16.83 -4.03 24.65
N GLU A 96 -16.34 -4.68 23.61
CA GLU A 96 -15.29 -4.09 22.78
C GLU A 96 -15.86 -2.79 22.24
N GLU A 97 -15.20 -1.68 22.58
CA GLU A 97 -15.57 -0.38 21.98
C GLU A 97 -15.45 -0.51 20.46
N PRO A 98 -16.41 0.05 19.70
CA PRO A 98 -16.35 -0.03 18.25
C PRO A 98 -15.05 0.60 17.73
N HIS A 99 -14.18 -0.23 17.16
CA HIS A 99 -12.93 0.25 16.57
C HIS A 99 -13.25 0.99 15.28
N VAL A 100 -12.97 2.31 15.25
CA VAL A 100 -13.02 3.07 14.00
C VAL A 100 -11.75 2.76 13.22
N VAL A 101 -11.92 2.21 12.02
CA VAL A 101 -10.82 1.95 11.08
C VAL A 101 -10.97 2.88 9.89
N VAL A 102 -9.89 3.56 9.53
CA VAL A 102 -9.81 4.43 8.35
C VAL A 102 -8.69 3.96 7.44
N LEU A 103 -8.78 4.28 6.14
CA LEU A 103 -7.66 4.05 5.23
C LEU A 103 -6.51 5.00 5.59
N PRO A 104 -5.27 4.50 5.73
CA PRO A 104 -4.12 5.32 6.08
C PRO A 104 -3.77 6.33 4.97
N ILE A 105 -4.07 5.97 3.74
CA ILE A 105 -3.94 6.82 2.54
C ILE A 105 -4.90 6.31 1.46
N GLN A 106 -5.21 7.16 0.48
CA GLN A 106 -5.99 6.74 -0.70
C GLN A 106 -5.06 6.62 -1.89
N GLY A 107 -5.09 5.46 -2.55
CA GLY A 107 -4.26 5.18 -3.73
C GLY A 107 -4.56 3.82 -4.33
N GLU A 108 -3.92 3.53 -5.44
CA GLU A 108 -3.95 2.20 -6.06
C GLU A 108 -2.97 1.27 -5.32
N VAL A 109 -3.33 0.00 -5.17
CA VAL A 109 -2.42 -1.02 -4.63
C VAL A 109 -1.40 -1.36 -5.69
N LEU A 110 -0.12 -1.08 -5.40
CA LEU A 110 1.03 -1.41 -6.25
C LEU A 110 1.44 -2.87 -6.03
N THR A 111 1.65 -3.24 -4.75
CA THR A 111 2.01 -4.59 -4.35
C THR A 111 1.06 -5.05 -3.25
N ALA A 112 0.43 -6.19 -3.46
CA ALA A 112 -0.49 -6.76 -2.47
C ALA A 112 0.28 -7.56 -1.40
N PHE A 113 -0.33 -7.71 -0.22
CA PHE A 113 0.14 -8.65 0.80
C PHE A 113 0.22 -10.08 0.24
N SER A 114 1.35 -10.75 0.44
CA SER A 114 1.60 -12.09 -0.06
C SER A 114 2.67 -12.83 0.76
N VAL A 115 2.24 -13.65 1.72
CA VAL A 115 3.14 -14.44 2.57
C VAL A 115 3.27 -15.90 2.15
N ASP A 116 2.38 -16.37 1.28
CA ASP A 116 2.32 -17.74 0.77
C ASP A 116 2.75 -17.88 -0.70
N GLN A 117 2.90 -16.75 -1.40
CA GLN A 117 3.39 -16.68 -2.78
C GLN A 117 4.55 -15.69 -2.87
N LEU A 118 5.52 -16.02 -3.70
CA LEU A 118 6.64 -15.13 -3.98
C LEU A 118 6.25 -14.13 -5.06
N LEU A 119 6.48 -12.86 -4.81
CA LEU A 119 6.38 -11.76 -5.75
C LEU A 119 7.79 -11.35 -6.19
N TYR A 120 7.94 -10.93 -7.44
CA TYR A 120 9.21 -10.42 -7.93
C TYR A 120 9.42 -8.99 -7.45
N ASN A 121 10.53 -8.74 -6.75
CA ASN A 121 10.93 -7.41 -6.32
C ASN A 121 11.92 -6.81 -7.33
N GLU A 122 11.49 -5.77 -8.04
CA GLU A 122 12.28 -5.12 -9.09
C GLU A 122 13.50 -4.36 -8.54
N THR A 123 13.45 -3.89 -7.30
CA THR A 123 14.55 -3.17 -6.67
C THR A 123 15.70 -4.09 -6.33
N LEU A 124 15.40 -5.27 -5.79
CA LEU A 124 16.39 -6.22 -5.28
C LEU A 124 16.70 -7.34 -6.26
N ASP A 125 15.98 -7.40 -7.40
CA ASP A 125 16.12 -8.40 -8.47
C ASP A 125 15.97 -9.84 -7.94
N ASP A 126 14.98 -10.06 -7.05
CA ASP A 126 14.73 -11.36 -6.43
C ASP A 126 13.23 -11.67 -6.24
N TRP A 127 12.93 -12.90 -5.83
CA TRP A 127 11.58 -13.35 -5.50
C TRP A 127 11.43 -13.49 -3.99
N ARG A 128 10.48 -12.78 -3.41
CA ARG A 128 10.24 -12.73 -1.97
C ARG A 128 8.75 -12.68 -1.63
N THR A 129 8.41 -12.94 -0.37
CA THR A 129 7.11 -12.64 0.20
C THR A 129 7.01 -11.13 0.46
N HIS A 130 5.79 -10.62 0.57
CA HIS A 130 5.49 -9.24 0.93
C HIS A 130 4.54 -9.22 2.12
N ASP A 131 4.98 -8.68 3.23
CA ASP A 131 4.29 -8.71 4.53
C ASP A 131 3.45 -7.44 4.81
N GLY A 132 3.27 -6.61 3.79
CA GLY A 132 2.46 -5.40 3.81
C GLY A 132 1.64 -5.23 2.53
N VAL A 133 1.08 -4.05 2.36
CA VAL A 133 0.44 -3.57 1.13
C VAL A 133 1.07 -2.25 0.74
N ASP A 134 1.60 -2.18 -0.49
CA ASP A 134 2.13 -0.92 -1.02
C ASP A 134 1.02 -0.16 -1.73
N ILE A 135 0.81 1.08 -1.32
CA ILE A 135 -0.26 1.95 -1.82
C ILE A 135 0.37 3.16 -2.50
N ALA A 136 0.10 3.33 -3.80
CA ALA A 136 0.60 4.45 -4.59
C ALA A 136 0.17 5.80 -3.99
N ALA A 137 1.13 6.72 -3.86
CA ALA A 137 0.87 8.06 -3.36
C ALA A 137 1.95 9.02 -3.85
N ALA A 138 1.71 10.32 -3.77
CA ALA A 138 2.74 11.31 -4.03
C ALA A 138 3.64 11.51 -2.79
N GLU A 139 4.93 11.78 -3.03
CA GLU A 139 5.81 12.20 -1.95
C GLU A 139 5.25 13.44 -1.26
N GLY A 140 5.16 13.39 0.07
CA GLY A 140 4.58 14.46 0.89
C GLY A 140 3.08 14.30 1.18
N ASP A 141 2.39 13.32 0.58
CA ASP A 141 0.99 13.05 0.92
C ASP A 141 0.87 12.62 2.38
N ALA A 142 -0.16 13.14 3.07
CA ALA A 142 -0.37 12.86 4.49
C ALA A 142 -0.75 11.39 4.72
N VAL A 143 -0.06 10.76 5.67
CA VAL A 143 -0.36 9.40 6.15
C VAL A 143 -1.11 9.49 7.46
N LEU A 144 -2.23 8.77 7.56
CA LEU A 144 -3.14 8.79 8.69
C LEU A 144 -3.04 7.51 9.51
N ALA A 145 -3.20 7.62 10.82
CA ALA A 145 -3.36 6.45 11.69
C ALA A 145 -4.64 5.69 11.32
N ALA A 146 -4.52 4.42 10.96
CA ALA A 146 -5.67 3.58 10.58
C ALA A 146 -6.65 3.37 11.75
N CYS A 147 -6.13 3.26 12.96
CA CYS A 147 -6.89 3.09 14.20
C CYS A 147 -6.33 3.97 15.30
N ALA A 148 -7.12 4.21 16.35
CA ALA A 148 -6.63 4.82 17.58
C ALA A 148 -5.64 3.90 18.28
N GLY A 149 -4.58 4.46 18.85
CA GLY A 149 -3.55 3.68 19.53
C GLY A 149 -2.44 4.55 20.13
N THR A 150 -1.33 3.89 20.46
CA THR A 150 -0.13 4.56 20.98
C THR A 150 1.05 4.23 20.06
N VAL A 151 1.81 5.23 19.67
CA VAL A 151 3.04 5.05 18.88
C VAL A 151 4.04 4.25 19.71
N SER A 152 4.25 2.99 19.33
CA SER A 152 5.16 2.08 20.04
C SER A 152 6.61 2.31 19.66
N SER A 153 6.88 2.60 18.38
CA SER A 153 8.24 2.91 17.91
C SER A 153 8.24 3.77 16.66
N ILE A 154 9.33 4.51 16.50
CA ILE A 154 9.72 5.19 15.26
C ILE A 154 11.16 4.81 15.00
N THR A 155 11.44 4.22 13.84
CA THR A 155 12.76 3.71 13.47
C THR A 155 13.13 4.14 12.05
N ASP A 156 14.42 4.26 11.79
CA ASP A 156 14.95 4.36 10.43
C ASP A 156 15.50 2.98 10.04
N ASP A 157 14.64 2.20 9.36
CA ASP A 157 14.99 0.84 8.94
C ASP A 157 15.82 0.90 7.65
N PRO A 158 16.93 0.14 7.55
CA PRO A 158 17.81 0.18 6.38
C PRO A 158 17.16 -0.25 5.06
N LEU A 159 16.07 -1.04 5.10
CA LEU A 159 15.36 -1.55 3.94
C LEU A 159 14.03 -0.83 3.70
N MET A 160 13.26 -0.63 4.79
CA MET A 160 11.90 -0.08 4.72
C MET A 160 11.86 1.44 4.98
N GLY A 161 13.00 2.05 5.33
CA GLY A 161 13.12 3.48 5.60
C GLY A 161 12.46 3.90 6.92
N THR A 162 12.04 5.16 6.98
CA THR A 162 11.37 5.70 8.16
C THR A 162 10.05 5.00 8.40
N THR A 163 9.97 4.32 9.56
CA THR A 163 8.88 3.43 9.93
C THR A 163 8.28 3.85 11.26
N VAL A 164 6.95 4.00 11.30
CA VAL A 164 6.15 4.25 12.50
C VAL A 164 5.32 3.01 12.79
N VAL A 165 5.34 2.53 14.03
CA VAL A 165 4.51 1.42 14.51
C VAL A 165 3.56 1.94 15.58
N ILE A 166 2.28 1.62 15.44
CA ILE A 166 1.23 2.00 16.38
C ILE A 166 0.62 0.74 16.98
N GLN A 167 0.63 0.67 18.31
CA GLN A 167 -0.03 -0.39 19.07
C GLN A 167 -1.46 0.00 19.41
N HIS A 168 -2.39 -0.92 19.16
CA HIS A 168 -3.82 -0.74 19.36
C HIS A 168 -4.36 -1.56 20.53
N SER A 169 -5.56 -1.22 20.98
CA SER A 169 -6.31 -2.08 21.90
C SER A 169 -6.58 -3.43 21.23
N GLY A 170 -6.60 -4.52 22.03
CA GLY A 170 -6.75 -5.88 21.49
C GLY A 170 -5.44 -6.56 21.08
N GLY A 171 -4.29 -5.87 21.21
CA GLY A 171 -2.96 -6.48 21.06
C GLY A 171 -2.47 -6.64 19.62
N TYR A 172 -3.05 -5.92 18.68
CA TYR A 172 -2.55 -5.81 17.30
C TYR A 172 -1.81 -4.49 17.07
N GLU A 173 -1.03 -4.44 16.01
CA GLU A 173 -0.22 -3.30 15.62
C GLU A 173 -0.47 -2.95 14.15
N THR A 174 -0.23 -1.69 13.80
CA THR A 174 -0.13 -1.25 12.41
C THR A 174 1.24 -0.63 12.18
N THR A 175 1.82 -0.95 11.04
CA THR A 175 3.15 -0.47 10.61
C THR A 175 2.99 0.43 9.39
N TYR A 176 3.67 1.56 9.41
CA TYR A 176 3.67 2.55 8.33
C TYR A 176 5.13 2.81 7.96
N ALA A 177 5.55 2.36 6.79
CA ALA A 177 6.93 2.50 6.34
C ALA A 177 7.02 3.36 5.07
N ASN A 178 8.24 3.63 4.62
CA ASN A 178 8.55 4.53 3.51
C ASN A 178 8.10 5.97 3.75
N LEU A 179 8.08 6.41 5.03
CA LEU A 179 7.70 7.76 5.41
C LEU A 179 8.88 8.74 5.19
N GLN A 180 8.59 10.03 5.20
CA GLN A 180 9.62 11.07 5.31
C GLN A 180 10.36 10.95 6.63
N ALA A 181 11.61 11.44 6.67
CA ALA A 181 12.52 11.30 7.82
C ALA A 181 12.01 11.93 9.13
N GLU A 182 11.07 12.87 9.05
CA GLU A 182 10.50 13.57 10.21
C GLU A 182 8.99 13.28 10.30
N PRO A 183 8.56 12.19 10.95
CA PRO A 183 7.15 11.91 11.23
C PRO A 183 6.51 13.02 12.06
N ALA A 184 5.18 13.17 11.97
CA ALA A 184 4.43 14.19 12.70
C ALA A 184 4.10 13.80 14.16
N VAL A 185 4.62 12.67 14.63
CA VAL A 185 4.39 12.09 15.98
C VAL A 185 5.70 11.65 16.59
N GLU A 186 5.68 11.43 17.92
CA GLU A 186 6.82 10.91 18.68
C GLU A 186 6.46 9.56 19.33
N THR A 187 7.48 8.74 19.64
CA THR A 187 7.26 7.49 20.39
C THR A 187 6.62 7.76 21.75
N GLY A 188 5.52 7.07 22.03
CA GLY A 188 4.71 7.25 23.23
C GLY A 188 3.48 8.14 23.04
N ASP A 189 3.34 8.80 21.90
CA ASP A 189 2.17 9.61 21.61
C ASP A 189 0.92 8.74 21.46
N THR A 190 -0.21 9.24 21.99
CA THR A 190 -1.52 8.66 21.70
C THR A 190 -2.12 9.31 20.47
N VAL A 191 -2.56 8.50 19.52
CA VAL A 191 -3.15 8.95 18.25
C VAL A 191 -4.59 8.49 18.13
N SER A 192 -5.40 9.29 17.45
CA SER A 192 -6.77 8.92 17.07
C SER A 192 -6.80 8.37 15.64
N ALA A 193 -7.79 7.53 15.32
CA ALA A 193 -8.03 7.10 13.95
C ALA A 193 -8.21 8.33 13.03
N GLY A 194 -7.51 8.36 11.90
CA GLY A 194 -7.51 9.50 10.97
C GLY A 194 -6.59 10.66 11.34
N GLN A 195 -5.86 10.58 12.45
CA GLN A 195 -4.83 11.58 12.78
C GLN A 195 -3.63 11.43 11.86
N THR A 196 -3.10 12.55 11.35
CA THR A 196 -1.86 12.55 10.56
C THR A 196 -0.68 12.13 11.46
N ILE A 197 0.07 11.13 11.02
CA ILE A 197 1.23 10.57 11.72
C ILE A 197 2.55 10.84 11.00
N GLY A 198 2.49 11.20 9.72
CA GLY A 198 3.65 11.50 8.88
C GLY A 198 3.23 11.83 7.47
N ALA A 199 4.17 11.76 6.57
CA ALA A 199 3.96 11.94 5.14
C ALA A 199 4.72 10.87 4.35
N VAL A 200 4.22 10.53 3.17
CA VAL A 200 4.86 9.60 2.23
C VAL A 200 6.24 10.11 1.85
N GLY A 201 7.22 9.23 1.92
CA GLY A 201 8.59 9.50 1.52
C GLY A 201 9.06 8.62 0.35
N THR A 202 10.36 8.51 0.25
CA THR A 202 11.09 7.63 -0.68
C THR A 202 12.30 7.03 0.06
N THR A 203 12.09 6.65 1.33
CA THR A 203 13.16 6.20 2.22
C THR A 203 13.37 4.69 2.19
N ALA A 204 12.40 3.91 1.66
CA ALA A 204 12.47 2.46 1.53
C ALA A 204 13.46 2.03 0.44
N ALA A 205 14.68 1.66 0.85
CA ALA A 205 15.72 1.21 -0.08
C ALA A 205 15.36 -0.10 -0.81
N ALA A 206 14.60 -0.99 -0.15
CA ALA A 206 14.20 -2.28 -0.73
C ALA A 206 13.09 -2.16 -1.78
N GLU A 207 12.43 -1.01 -1.88
CA GLU A 207 11.26 -0.76 -2.73
C GLU A 207 11.43 0.48 -3.62
N ALA A 208 12.67 0.96 -3.74
CA ALA A 208 12.98 2.20 -4.45
C ALA A 208 12.51 2.22 -5.93
N ALA A 209 12.39 1.07 -6.59
CA ALA A 209 11.90 0.97 -7.97
C ALA A 209 10.40 1.32 -8.10
N GLN A 210 9.63 1.21 -7.03
CA GLN A 210 8.20 1.54 -7.01
C GLN A 210 7.94 3.06 -6.94
N GLY A 211 8.96 3.86 -6.58
CA GLY A 211 8.81 5.29 -6.36
C GLY A 211 8.13 5.61 -5.02
N ALA A 212 7.45 6.76 -4.94
CA ALA A 212 6.76 7.17 -3.73
C ALA A 212 5.48 6.34 -3.50
N HIS A 213 5.35 5.74 -2.33
CA HIS A 213 4.23 4.91 -1.91
C HIS A 213 4.22 4.81 -0.39
N LEU A 214 3.10 4.37 0.19
CA LEU A 214 3.03 3.92 1.58
C LEU A 214 3.12 2.40 1.61
N HIS A 215 4.06 1.85 2.36
CA HIS A 215 4.06 0.45 2.77
C HIS A 215 3.31 0.32 4.11
N PHE A 216 2.21 -0.46 4.10
CA PHE A 216 1.27 -0.57 5.23
C PHE A 216 1.00 -2.01 5.64
#